data_7eeda524a87a496c88692ddbfc899d45
#
_entry.id   7eeda524a87a496c88692ddbfc899d45
#
_cell.length_a   1.000
_cell.length_b   1.000
_cell.length_c   1.000
_cell.angle_alpha   90.00
_cell.angle_beta   90.00
_cell.angle_gamma   90.00
#
_symmetry.space_group_name_H-M   'P 1'
#
loop_
_entity.id
_entity.type
_entity.pdbx_description
1 polymer ?
#
loop_
_entity_poly.entity_id
_entity_poly.type
_entity_poly.pdbx_seq_one_letter_code
_entity_poly.pdbx_strand_id
1 'polypeptide(L)' 'MKELLLYMAKNLVDDPEAVTVTETSNEDGKVLELRVAEGDMGKVIGRQGRIAKEIRTIIKTGAQRTGEKVTVEIVD' A
#
# COMPACT_ATOMS: atom_id res chain seq x y z
N MET A 1 -1.16 -10.08 -2.72
CA MET A 1 -1.08 -8.88 -1.86
C MET A 1 -1.42 -7.58 -2.58
N LYS A 2 -1.13 -7.49 -3.86
CA LYS A 2 -1.45 -6.29 -4.65
C LYS A 2 -2.94 -5.93 -4.59
N GLU A 3 -3.81 -6.92 -4.76
CA GLU A 3 -5.26 -6.68 -4.73
C GLU A 3 -5.75 -6.23 -3.37
N LEU A 4 -5.16 -6.76 -2.30
CA LEU A 4 -5.51 -6.33 -0.95
C LEU A 4 -5.13 -4.87 -0.73
N LEU A 5 -3.94 -4.49 -1.17
CA LEU A 5 -3.50 -3.10 -1.04
C LEU A 5 -4.38 -2.16 -1.85
N LEU A 6 -4.74 -2.55 -3.08
CA LEU A 6 -5.68 -1.78 -3.89
C LEU A 6 -7.01 -1.60 -3.19
N TYR A 7 -7.56 -2.67 -2.64
CA TYR A 7 -8.82 -2.63 -1.94
C TYR A 7 -8.77 -1.67 -0.75
N MET A 8 -7.73 -1.79 0.05
CA MET A 8 -7.57 -0.93 1.22
C MET A 8 -7.49 0.55 0.82
N ALA A 9 -6.64 0.86 -0.15
CA ALA A 9 -6.44 2.24 -0.58
C ALA A 9 -7.71 2.83 -1.19
N LYS A 10 -8.40 2.06 -2.03
CA LYS A 10 -9.63 2.53 -2.68
C LYS A 10 -10.74 2.84 -1.68
N ASN A 11 -10.73 2.19 -0.53
CA ASN A 11 -11.72 2.44 0.51
C ASN A 11 -11.37 3.65 1.39
N LEU A 12 -10.15 4.16 1.28
CA LEU A 12 -9.71 5.29 2.09
C LEU A 12 -9.79 6.64 1.36
N VAL A 13 -9.72 6.60 0.03
CA VAL A 13 -9.58 7.82 -0.78
C VAL A 13 -10.90 8.32 -1.33
N ASP A 14 -10.92 9.58 -1.75
CA ASP A 14 -12.08 10.17 -2.41
C ASP A 14 -12.12 9.84 -3.91
N ASP A 15 -10.96 9.60 -4.51
CA ASP A 15 -10.82 9.29 -5.94
C ASP A 15 -10.22 7.89 -6.12
N PRO A 16 -11.05 6.85 -6.01
CA PRO A 16 -10.54 5.48 -6.12
C PRO A 16 -10.00 5.12 -7.51
N GLU A 17 -10.44 5.81 -8.56
CA GLU A 17 -9.95 5.55 -9.90
C GLU A 17 -8.50 5.97 -10.08
N ALA A 18 -8.01 6.90 -9.26
CA ALA A 18 -6.63 7.34 -9.30
C ALA A 18 -5.67 6.42 -8.55
N VAL A 19 -6.20 5.42 -7.83
CA VAL A 19 -5.35 4.50 -7.07
C VAL A 19 -4.69 3.51 -8.00
N THR A 20 -3.36 3.43 -7.92
CA THR A 20 -2.60 2.41 -8.66
C THR A 20 -1.60 1.75 -7.74
N VAL A 21 -1.32 0.48 -7.99
CA VAL A 21 -0.28 -0.27 -7.29
C VAL A 21 0.61 -0.90 -8.34
N THR A 22 1.90 -0.59 -8.28
CA THR A 22 2.90 -1.19 -9.16
C THR A 22 3.70 -2.19 -8.35
N GLU A 23 3.78 -3.42 -8.84
CA GLU A 23 4.55 -4.47 -8.18
C GLU A 23 5.87 -4.69 -8.90
N THR A 24 6.96 -4.63 -8.14
CA THR A 24 8.29 -4.95 -8.64
C THR A 24 8.90 -6.02 -7.75
N SER A 25 9.82 -6.80 -8.30
CA SER A 25 10.51 -7.85 -7.55
C SER A 25 12.00 -7.60 -7.58
N ASN A 26 12.67 -7.90 -6.48
CA ASN A 26 14.13 -7.83 -6.39
C ASN A 26 14.62 -9.01 -5.55
N GLU A 27 15.92 -9.05 -5.24
CA GLU A 27 16.51 -10.13 -4.46
C GLU A 27 15.94 -10.23 -3.05
N ASP A 28 15.50 -9.09 -2.51
CA ASP A 28 14.99 -9.02 -1.14
C ASP A 28 13.47 -9.29 -1.05
N GLY A 29 12.80 -9.47 -2.18
CA GLY A 29 11.38 -9.74 -2.22
C GLY A 29 10.63 -8.82 -3.17
N LYS A 30 9.38 -8.55 -2.86
CA LYS A 30 8.51 -7.71 -3.70
C LYS A 30 8.32 -6.34 -3.08
N VAL A 31 8.21 -5.33 -3.92
CA VAL A 31 7.87 -3.97 -3.51
C VAL A 31 6.58 -3.58 -4.20
N LEU A 32 5.62 -3.12 -3.41
CA LEU A 32 4.35 -2.59 -3.92
C LEU A 32 4.37 -1.08 -3.77
N GLU A 33 4.34 -0.39 -4.90
CA GLU A 33 4.32 1.08 -4.90
C GLU A 33 2.88 1.55 -5.07
N LEU A 34 2.39 2.22 -4.05
CA LEU A 34 1.02 2.75 -4.03
C LEU A 34 1.03 4.21 -4.43
N ARG A 35 0.16 4.55 -5.39
CA ARG A 35 -0.08 5.93 -5.80
C ARG A 35 -1.56 6.24 -5.68
N VAL A 36 -1.86 7.42 -5.21
CA VAL A 36 -3.23 7.92 -5.10
C VAL A 36 -3.28 9.35 -5.66
N ALA A 37 -4.48 9.89 -5.80
CA ALA A 37 -4.62 11.29 -6.21
C ALA A 37 -3.90 12.18 -5.21
N GLU A 38 -3.32 13.28 -5.69
CA GLU A 38 -2.54 14.19 -4.86
C GLU A 38 -3.32 14.66 -3.63
N GLY A 39 -4.58 15.00 -3.80
CA GLY A 39 -5.41 15.44 -2.68
C GLY A 39 -5.76 14.35 -1.69
N ASP A 40 -5.47 13.08 -2.02
CA ASP A 40 -5.81 11.95 -1.16
C ASP A 40 -4.62 11.39 -0.38
N MET A 41 -3.42 11.94 -0.59
CA MET A 41 -2.23 11.43 0.09
C MET A 41 -2.40 11.38 1.62
N GLY A 42 -2.98 12.43 2.19
CA GLY A 42 -3.22 12.47 3.63
C GLY A 42 -4.12 11.35 4.13
N LYS A 43 -4.98 10.83 3.28
CA LYS A 43 -5.92 9.77 3.65
C LYS A 43 -5.28 8.40 3.75
N VAL A 44 -4.18 8.18 3.03
CA VAL A 44 -3.44 6.91 3.11
C VAL A 44 -2.25 6.99 4.04
N ILE A 45 -1.84 8.19 4.42
CA ILE A 45 -0.75 8.39 5.38
C ILE A 45 -1.34 8.52 6.79
N GLY A 46 -2.36 9.36 6.94
CA GLY A 46 -3.01 9.59 8.23
C GLY A 46 -2.18 10.46 9.16
N ARG A 47 -2.78 10.78 10.31
CA ARG A 47 -2.11 11.60 11.32
C ARG A 47 -0.88 10.87 11.84
N GLN A 48 0.26 11.54 11.78
CA GLN A 48 1.53 10.98 12.25
C GLN A 48 1.92 9.68 11.54
N GLY A 49 1.41 9.47 10.32
CA GLY A 49 1.72 8.29 9.53
C GLY A 49 1.05 7.01 10.00
N ARG A 50 0.05 7.10 10.87
CA ARG A 50 -0.58 5.90 11.47
C ARG A 50 -1.29 5.01 10.46
N ILE A 51 -1.97 5.59 9.48
CA ILE A 51 -2.67 4.78 8.47
C ILE A 51 -1.66 4.05 7.60
N ALA A 52 -0.61 4.75 7.16
CA ALA A 52 0.45 4.13 6.38
C ALA A 52 1.11 2.98 7.14
N LYS A 53 1.34 3.16 8.44
CA LYS A 53 1.92 2.11 9.28
C LYS A 53 1.01 0.90 9.36
N GLU A 54 -0.29 1.11 9.53
CA GLU A 54 -1.26 0.01 9.57
C GLU A 54 -1.32 -0.74 8.24
N ILE A 55 -1.32 -0.01 7.12
CA ILE A 55 -1.30 -0.62 5.80
C ILE A 55 -0.07 -1.52 5.66
N ARG A 56 1.11 -1.01 6.00
CA ARG A 56 2.35 -1.78 5.91
C ARG A 56 2.30 -3.03 6.79
N THR A 57 1.75 -2.90 7.99
CA THR A 57 1.65 -4.02 8.92
C THR A 57 0.73 -5.10 8.40
N ILE A 58 -0.43 -4.73 7.87
CA ILE A 58 -1.40 -5.69 7.35
C ILE A 58 -0.82 -6.45 6.16
N ILE A 59 -0.20 -5.74 5.23
CA ILE A 59 0.39 -6.36 4.04
C ILE A 59 1.56 -7.27 4.42
N LYS A 60 2.43 -6.80 5.30
CA LYS A 60 3.57 -7.60 5.75
C LYS A 60 3.13 -8.88 6.45
N THR A 61 2.16 -8.77 7.33
CA THR A 61 1.66 -9.93 8.08
C THR A 61 1.00 -10.94 7.14
N GLY A 62 0.19 -10.45 6.19
CA GLY A 62 -0.43 -11.32 5.20
C GLY A 62 0.58 -12.04 4.34
N ALA A 63 1.62 -11.32 3.92
CA ALA A 63 2.67 -11.91 3.08
C ALA A 63 3.47 -12.97 3.83
N GLN A 64 3.72 -12.76 5.13
CA GLN A 64 4.46 -13.72 5.94
C GLN A 64 3.75 -15.08 6.01
N ARG A 65 2.44 -15.09 5.93
CA ARG A 65 1.66 -16.34 5.97
C ARG A 65 1.95 -17.23 4.77
N THR A 66 2.34 -16.65 3.66
CA THR A 66 2.67 -17.40 2.44
C THR A 66 4.18 -17.49 2.21
N GLY A 67 4.97 -17.06 3.19
CA GLY A 67 6.43 -17.08 3.07
C GLY A 67 7.00 -15.99 2.17
N GLU A 68 6.19 -15.01 1.80
CA GLU A 68 6.64 -13.92 0.95
C GLU A 68 7.15 -12.74 1.77
N LYS A 69 8.08 -12.00 1.19
CA LYS A 69 8.58 -10.76 1.76
C LYS A 69 8.10 -9.62 0.88
N VAL A 70 7.22 -8.79 1.43
CA VAL A 70 6.60 -7.71 0.66
C VAL A 70 6.76 -6.39 1.43
N THR A 71 7.21 -5.37 0.72
CA THR A 71 7.36 -4.01 1.24
C THR A 71 6.38 -3.09 0.52
N VAL A 72 5.75 -2.19 1.26
CA VAL A 72 4.84 -1.19 0.67
C VAL A 72 5.52 0.17 0.71
N GLU A 73 5.51 0.85 -0.43
CA GLU A 73 5.96 2.23 -0.54
C GLU A 73 4.81 3.08 -1.04
N ILE A 74 4.55 4.20 -0.35
CA ILE A 74 3.55 5.17 -0.77
C ILE A 74 4.30 6.30 -1.45
N VAL A 75 4.01 6.49 -2.72
CA VAL A 75 4.73 7.47 -3.55
C VAL A 75 3.78 8.54 -4.07
N ASP A 76 4.29 9.75 -4.24
CA ASP A 76 3.51 10.87 -4.76
C ASP A 76 3.96 11.31 -6.16
#